data_8b11e25c1c04e89df9c2c6fbb14352a3
#
_entry.id   8b11e25c1c04e89df9c2c6fbb14352a3
#
_cell.length_a   1.000
_cell.length_b   1.000
_cell.length_c   1.000
_cell.angle_alpha   90.00
_cell.angle_beta   90.00
_cell.angle_gamma   90.00
#
_symmetry.space_group_name_H-M   'P 1'
#
loop_
_entity.id
_entity.type
_entity.pdbx_description
1 polymer ?
#
loop_
_entity_poly.entity_id
_entity_poly.type
_entity_poly.pdbx_seq_one_letter_code
_entity_poly.pdbx_strand_id
1 'polypeptide(L)'
;MLALVQAAPAASEGLVARLAELMAPWQSLYADSAAVSSAVLFAHLGALLLGGGLAVAADRATLRLGVPGIDGDDRDADRARHAAELRALHRPVIVALLVMLGSGALLLLADVEGLVASPVLYVKLVLVALLLGNGARLAAAERAVNGAAAGDARAVTEGWRRLRAASVASLVLWIATVLAGVVLSNV
;
A
#
# COMPACT_ATOMS: atom_id res chain seq x y z
N MET A 1 17.66 -19.83 -30.34
CA MET A 1 16.89 -19.69 -29.06
C MET A 1 17.79 -19.42 -27.87
N LEU A 2 19.03 -19.94 -27.78
CA LEU A 2 19.98 -19.64 -26.69
C LEU A 2 20.52 -18.19 -26.68
N ALA A 3 20.65 -17.53 -27.83
CA ALA A 3 21.18 -16.15 -27.92
C ALA A 3 20.25 -15.07 -27.36
N LEU A 4 18.93 -15.32 -27.33
CA LEU A 4 17.93 -14.39 -26.76
C LEU A 4 17.92 -14.41 -25.24
N VAL A 5 18.33 -15.50 -24.59
CA VAL A 5 18.36 -15.63 -23.13
C VAL A 5 19.57 -14.93 -22.53
N GLN A 6 20.67 -14.80 -23.28
CA GLN A 6 21.90 -14.11 -22.84
C GLN A 6 21.88 -12.57 -23.06
N ALA A 7 21.02 -12.08 -23.96
CA ALA A 7 20.92 -10.63 -24.24
C ALA A 7 20.12 -9.85 -23.22
N ALA A 8 19.23 -10.50 -22.48
CA ALA A 8 18.38 -9.84 -21.48
C ALA A 8 19.14 -9.30 -20.25
N PRO A 9 20.10 -10.02 -19.63
CA PRO A 9 20.85 -9.50 -18.49
C PRO A 9 21.74 -8.31 -18.87
N ALA A 10 22.42 -8.35 -20.00
CA ALA A 10 23.29 -7.25 -20.45
C ALA A 10 22.51 -5.95 -20.75
N ALA A 11 21.30 -6.06 -21.28
CA ALA A 11 20.44 -4.89 -21.54
C ALA A 11 19.89 -4.29 -20.24
N SER A 12 19.54 -5.10 -19.24
CA SER A 12 19.09 -4.63 -17.94
C SER A 12 20.21 -3.99 -17.12
N GLU A 13 21.41 -4.55 -17.15
CA GLU A 13 22.61 -3.97 -16.52
C GLU A 13 22.95 -2.60 -17.13
N GLY A 14 22.89 -2.46 -18.46
CA GLY A 14 23.10 -1.19 -19.13
C GLY A 14 22.06 -0.13 -18.82
N LEU A 15 20.80 -0.52 -18.59
CA LEU A 15 19.72 0.36 -18.16
C LEU A 15 19.91 0.84 -16.72
N VAL A 16 20.26 -0.05 -15.80
CA VAL A 16 20.53 0.27 -14.40
C VAL A 16 21.70 1.23 -14.29
N ALA A 17 22.81 0.96 -15.00
CA ALA A 17 23.97 1.84 -15.01
C ALA A 17 23.65 3.26 -15.55
N ARG A 18 22.87 3.36 -16.63
CA ARG A 18 22.42 4.65 -17.16
C ARG A 18 21.51 5.39 -16.18
N LEU A 19 20.62 4.68 -15.49
CA LEU A 19 19.76 5.28 -14.49
C LEU A 19 20.57 5.79 -13.30
N ALA A 20 21.57 5.02 -12.85
CA ALA A 20 22.49 5.43 -11.78
C ALA A 20 23.26 6.67 -12.17
N GLU A 21 23.80 6.73 -13.40
CA GLU A 21 24.51 7.90 -13.92
C GLU A 21 23.60 9.15 -13.98
N LEU A 22 22.37 9.01 -14.48
CA LEU A 22 21.39 10.11 -14.50
C LEU A 22 21.00 10.58 -13.09
N MET A 23 20.98 9.68 -12.12
CA MET A 23 20.61 9.97 -10.74
C MET A 23 21.82 10.31 -9.84
N ALA A 24 23.03 10.32 -10.36
CA ALA A 24 24.24 10.68 -9.61
C ALA A 24 24.14 12.01 -8.84
N PRO A 25 23.55 13.10 -9.38
CA PRO A 25 23.37 14.34 -8.61
C PRO A 25 22.43 14.18 -7.42
N TRP A 26 21.39 13.35 -7.55
CA TRP A 26 20.49 13.03 -6.44
C TRP A 26 21.17 12.13 -5.41
N GLN A 27 21.91 11.13 -5.84
CA GLN A 27 22.64 10.21 -4.97
C GLN A 27 23.66 10.95 -4.10
N SER A 28 24.45 11.86 -4.70
CA SER A 28 25.38 12.70 -3.95
C SER A 28 24.67 13.63 -2.96
N LEU A 29 23.60 14.31 -3.39
CA LEU A 29 22.80 15.17 -2.50
C LEU A 29 22.23 14.39 -1.32
N TYR A 30 21.71 13.19 -1.57
CA TYR A 30 21.16 12.31 -0.53
C TYR A 30 22.25 11.83 0.45
N ALA A 31 23.42 11.44 -0.06
CA ALA A 31 24.55 10.97 0.74
C ALA A 31 25.21 12.09 1.57
N ASP A 32 25.40 13.27 0.97
CA ASP A 32 26.15 14.37 1.58
C ASP A 32 25.30 15.24 2.52
N SER A 33 23.96 15.18 2.40
CA SER A 33 23.06 16.00 3.21
C SER A 33 22.22 15.18 4.18
N ALA A 34 22.62 15.17 5.45
CA ALA A 34 21.83 14.54 6.53
C ALA A 34 20.41 15.12 6.63
N ALA A 35 20.20 16.38 6.28
CA ALA A 35 18.88 17.00 6.28
C ALA A 35 17.98 16.40 5.19
N VAL A 36 18.49 16.19 3.97
CA VAL A 36 17.76 15.62 2.84
C VAL A 36 17.43 14.16 3.12
N SER A 37 18.42 13.36 3.49
CA SER A 37 18.22 11.93 3.78
C SER A 37 17.22 11.70 4.93
N SER A 38 17.33 12.48 6.01
CA SER A 38 16.40 12.44 7.13
C SER A 38 14.98 12.87 6.74
N ALA A 39 14.83 13.91 5.92
CA ALA A 39 13.52 14.38 5.47
C ALA A 39 12.80 13.35 4.59
N VAL A 40 13.52 12.72 3.66
CA VAL A 40 12.94 11.67 2.78
C VAL A 40 12.55 10.45 3.60
N LEU A 41 13.42 10.01 4.52
CA LEU A 41 13.13 8.88 5.39
C LEU A 41 11.96 9.18 6.33
N PHE A 42 11.93 10.38 6.93
CA PHE A 42 10.81 10.83 7.77
C PHE A 42 9.50 10.88 7.00
N ALA A 43 9.50 11.41 5.77
CA ALA A 43 8.31 11.42 4.92
C ALA A 43 7.81 10.00 4.63
N HIS A 44 8.72 9.06 4.33
CA HIS A 44 8.39 7.67 4.06
C HIS A 44 7.80 6.96 5.28
N LEU A 45 8.49 7.02 6.41
CA LEU A 45 8.05 6.37 7.66
C LEU A 45 6.82 7.05 8.26
N GLY A 46 6.76 8.40 8.21
CA GLY A 46 5.60 9.16 8.67
C GLY A 46 4.34 8.85 7.86
N ALA A 47 4.47 8.78 6.53
CA ALA A 47 3.36 8.38 5.66
C ALA A 47 2.93 6.92 5.90
N LEU A 48 3.88 6.00 6.12
CA LEU A 48 3.61 4.62 6.49
C LEU A 48 2.84 4.54 7.81
N LEU A 49 3.28 5.28 8.83
CA LEU A 49 2.65 5.30 10.16
C LEU A 49 1.23 5.88 10.09
N LEU A 50 1.06 7.02 9.42
CA LEU A 50 -0.24 7.69 9.32
C LEU A 50 -1.20 6.91 8.43
N GLY A 51 -0.80 6.60 7.20
CA GLY A 51 -1.64 5.89 6.23
C GLY A 51 -1.93 4.46 6.65
N GLY A 52 -0.90 3.71 7.05
CA GLY A 52 -1.03 2.35 7.54
C GLY A 52 -1.81 2.27 8.84
N GLY A 53 -1.55 3.18 9.79
CA GLY A 53 -2.28 3.25 11.05
C GLY A 53 -3.77 3.52 10.87
N LEU A 54 -4.14 4.48 10.01
CA LEU A 54 -5.53 4.77 9.68
C LEU A 54 -6.20 3.57 8.98
N ALA A 55 -5.53 2.95 8.01
CA ALA A 55 -6.05 1.79 7.31
C ALA A 55 -6.28 0.60 8.27
N VAL A 56 -5.30 0.27 9.11
CA VAL A 56 -5.40 -0.81 10.10
C VAL A 56 -6.52 -0.54 11.11
N ALA A 57 -6.69 0.70 11.57
CA ALA A 57 -7.76 1.07 12.50
C ALA A 57 -9.15 0.89 11.85
N ALA A 58 -9.31 1.34 10.60
CA ALA A 58 -10.54 1.18 9.82
C ALA A 58 -10.87 -0.28 9.55
N ASP A 59 -9.87 -1.08 9.12
CA ASP A 59 -10.03 -2.50 8.87
C ASP A 59 -10.46 -3.26 10.13
N ARG A 60 -9.84 -2.97 11.27
CA ARG A 60 -10.23 -3.57 12.56
C ARG A 60 -11.65 -3.19 12.96
N ALA A 61 -12.08 -1.93 12.74
CA ALA A 61 -13.44 -1.50 13.01
C ALA A 61 -14.45 -2.25 12.11
N THR A 62 -14.16 -2.39 10.81
CA THR A 62 -14.96 -3.21 9.88
C THR A 62 -15.12 -4.65 10.36
N LEU A 63 -14.03 -5.27 10.82
CA LEU A 63 -14.06 -6.66 11.29
C LEU A 63 -14.88 -6.85 12.57
N ARG A 64 -14.88 -5.84 13.47
CA ARG A 64 -15.66 -5.87 14.73
C ARG A 64 -17.16 -5.75 14.50
N LEU A 65 -17.57 -5.01 13.46
CA LEU A 65 -18.98 -4.79 13.16
C LEU A 65 -19.68 -6.01 12.55
N GLY A 66 -18.91 -6.95 11.99
CA GLY A 66 -19.46 -8.17 11.41
C GLY A 66 -20.27 -7.95 10.14
N VAL A 67 -21.04 -8.95 9.74
CA VAL A 67 -21.88 -8.92 8.53
C VAL A 67 -23.35 -8.83 8.93
N PRO A 68 -24.16 -7.91 8.35
CA PRO A 68 -25.59 -7.82 8.63
C PRO A 68 -26.31 -9.15 8.40
N GLY A 69 -27.22 -9.49 9.33
CA GLY A 69 -28.06 -10.68 9.23
C GLY A 69 -27.33 -12.02 9.46
N ILE A 70 -26.01 -12.04 9.69
CA ILE A 70 -25.24 -13.25 10.02
C ILE A 70 -24.81 -13.24 11.49
N ASP A 71 -24.30 -12.12 11.96
CA ASP A 71 -23.79 -11.98 13.33
C ASP A 71 -24.87 -11.47 14.32
N GLY A 72 -26.13 -11.56 13.93
CA GLY A 72 -27.35 -11.51 14.74
C GLY A 72 -27.49 -10.31 15.66
N ASP A 73 -27.51 -9.08 15.16
CA ASP A 73 -27.69 -7.94 16.03
C ASP A 73 -28.13 -6.62 15.40
N ASP A 74 -28.43 -5.70 16.31
CA ASP A 74 -28.98 -4.36 16.12
C ASP A 74 -27.89 -3.30 15.85
N ARG A 75 -26.80 -3.67 15.14
CA ARG A 75 -25.67 -2.76 14.84
C ARG A 75 -25.78 -2.01 13.51
N ASP A 76 -26.95 -1.95 12.93
CA ASP A 76 -27.13 -1.32 11.61
C ASP A 76 -26.79 0.18 11.64
N ALA A 77 -27.12 0.87 12.73
CA ALA A 77 -26.73 2.27 12.92
C ALA A 77 -25.20 2.45 13.02
N ASP A 78 -24.51 1.54 13.70
CA ASP A 78 -23.05 1.58 13.83
C ASP A 78 -22.38 1.25 12.50
N ARG A 79 -22.92 0.31 11.73
CA ARG A 79 -22.46 -0.01 10.37
C ARG A 79 -22.62 1.18 9.43
N ALA A 80 -23.77 1.86 9.47
CA ALA A 80 -24.01 3.04 8.65
C ALA A 80 -23.03 4.18 8.99
N ARG A 81 -22.79 4.42 10.28
CA ARG A 81 -21.81 5.40 10.75
C ARG A 81 -20.40 5.05 10.28
N HIS A 82 -19.99 3.80 10.47
CA HIS A 82 -18.67 3.33 10.03
C HIS A 82 -18.48 3.44 8.52
N ALA A 83 -19.49 3.12 7.71
CA ALA A 83 -19.44 3.28 6.26
C ALA A 83 -19.24 4.76 5.84
N ALA A 84 -19.82 5.71 6.59
CA ALA A 84 -19.58 7.14 6.39
C ALA A 84 -18.16 7.55 6.80
N GLU A 85 -17.66 7.03 7.92
CA GLU A 85 -16.28 7.26 8.40
C GLU A 85 -15.23 6.75 7.42
N LEU A 86 -15.42 5.56 6.84
CA LEU A 86 -14.54 5.01 5.80
C LEU A 86 -14.38 5.97 4.63
N ARG A 87 -15.46 6.62 4.20
CA ARG A 87 -15.42 7.61 3.12
C ARG A 87 -14.56 8.83 3.48
N ALA A 88 -14.63 9.28 4.74
CA ALA A 88 -13.82 10.40 5.21
C ALA A 88 -12.33 10.05 5.29
N LEU A 89 -11.98 8.78 5.54
CA LEU A 89 -10.60 8.30 5.62
C LEU A 89 -9.93 8.12 4.24
N HIS A 90 -10.69 8.06 3.14
CA HIS A 90 -10.11 7.85 1.80
C HIS A 90 -9.05 8.90 1.42
N ARG A 91 -9.36 10.18 1.59
CA ARG A 91 -8.43 11.26 1.22
C ARG A 91 -7.13 11.21 2.01
N PRO A 92 -7.12 11.18 3.35
CA PRO A 92 -5.86 11.13 4.11
C PRO A 92 -5.06 9.86 3.83
N VAL A 93 -5.70 8.70 3.63
CA VAL A 93 -5.01 7.45 3.28
C VAL A 93 -4.38 7.54 1.88
N ILE A 94 -5.09 8.09 0.88
CA ILE A 94 -4.54 8.27 -0.47
C ILE A 94 -3.35 9.25 -0.45
N VAL A 95 -3.45 10.36 0.26
CA VAL A 95 -2.34 11.31 0.39
C VAL A 95 -1.13 10.64 1.03
N ALA A 96 -1.32 9.89 2.11
CA ALA A 96 -0.25 9.16 2.76
C ALA A 96 0.38 8.11 1.81
N LEU A 97 -0.42 7.37 1.04
CA LEU A 97 0.07 6.43 0.02
C LEU A 97 0.90 7.12 -1.07
N LEU A 98 0.47 8.29 -1.55
CA LEU A 98 1.21 9.06 -2.56
C LEU A 98 2.55 9.55 -1.99
N VAL A 99 2.57 10.06 -0.76
CA VAL A 99 3.81 10.48 -0.08
C VAL A 99 4.73 9.28 0.13
N MET A 100 4.18 8.13 0.55
CA MET A 100 4.96 6.91 0.75
C MET A 100 5.55 6.38 -0.56
N LEU A 101 4.78 6.39 -1.67
CA LEU A 101 5.27 5.98 -2.98
C LEU A 101 6.33 6.94 -3.51
N GLY A 102 6.11 8.25 -3.43
CA GLY A 102 7.06 9.25 -3.88
C GLY A 102 8.37 9.20 -3.09
N SER A 103 8.29 9.17 -1.76
CA SER A 103 9.48 9.04 -0.91
C SER A 103 10.17 7.68 -1.09
N GLY A 104 9.42 6.60 -1.29
CA GLY A 104 9.97 5.28 -1.61
C GLY A 104 10.71 5.26 -2.95
N ALA A 105 10.20 5.96 -3.96
CA ALA A 105 10.91 6.15 -5.23
C ALA A 105 12.20 6.96 -5.05
N LEU A 106 12.18 8.02 -4.24
CA LEU A 106 13.40 8.80 -3.92
C LEU A 106 14.45 7.96 -3.20
N LEU A 107 14.03 7.08 -2.27
CA LEU A 107 14.92 6.12 -1.60
C LEU A 107 15.51 5.12 -2.58
N LEU A 108 14.70 4.58 -3.51
CA LEU A 108 15.17 3.68 -4.56
C LEU A 108 16.20 4.37 -5.47
N LEU A 109 15.93 5.62 -5.86
CA LEU A 109 16.84 6.39 -6.72
C LEU A 109 18.13 6.82 -6.00
N ALA A 110 18.15 6.82 -4.68
CA ALA A 110 19.35 7.11 -3.89
C ALA A 110 20.36 5.94 -3.89
N ASP A 111 19.90 4.70 -4.11
CA ASP A 111 20.74 3.50 -4.23
C ASP A 111 20.12 2.53 -5.24
N VAL A 112 20.17 2.91 -6.52
CA VAL A 112 19.58 2.11 -7.61
C VAL A 112 20.28 0.77 -7.75
N GLU A 113 21.61 0.75 -7.74
CA GLU A 113 22.40 -0.45 -8.01
C GLU A 113 22.24 -1.48 -6.89
N GLY A 114 22.37 -1.07 -5.64
CA GLY A 114 22.21 -1.96 -4.49
C GLY A 114 20.79 -2.51 -4.36
N LEU A 115 19.78 -1.63 -4.48
CA LEU A 115 18.40 -2.04 -4.29
C LEU A 115 17.86 -2.92 -5.43
N VAL A 116 18.22 -2.62 -6.70
CA VAL A 116 17.76 -3.42 -7.86
C VAL A 116 18.39 -4.81 -7.85
N ALA A 117 19.56 -4.99 -7.27
CA ALA A 117 20.19 -6.31 -7.09
C ALA A 117 19.47 -7.16 -6.02
N SER A 118 18.70 -6.54 -5.12
CA SER A 118 18.02 -7.23 -4.02
C SER A 118 16.70 -7.88 -4.46
N PRO A 119 16.52 -9.21 -4.32
CA PRO A 119 15.25 -9.87 -4.60
C PRO A 119 14.12 -9.40 -3.67
N VAL A 120 14.46 -8.90 -2.48
CA VAL A 120 13.50 -8.37 -1.50
C VAL A 120 12.79 -7.13 -2.04
N LEU A 121 13.46 -6.30 -2.85
CA LEU A 121 12.84 -5.17 -3.52
C LEU A 121 11.65 -5.61 -4.39
N TYR A 122 11.82 -6.64 -5.21
CA TYR A 122 10.75 -7.12 -6.10
C TYR A 122 9.58 -7.69 -5.31
N VAL A 123 9.84 -8.43 -4.23
CA VAL A 123 8.79 -8.90 -3.32
C VAL A 123 8.03 -7.71 -2.74
N LYS A 124 8.73 -6.67 -2.28
CA LYS A 124 8.12 -5.45 -1.74
C LYS A 124 7.26 -4.73 -2.79
N LEU A 125 7.74 -4.60 -4.02
CA LEU A 125 6.98 -3.97 -5.11
C LEU A 125 5.69 -4.75 -5.43
N VAL A 126 5.75 -6.08 -5.45
CA VAL A 126 4.56 -6.94 -5.62
C VAL A 126 3.59 -6.74 -4.46
N LEU A 127 4.06 -6.73 -3.22
CA LEU A 127 3.20 -6.48 -2.05
C LEU A 127 2.53 -5.11 -2.10
N VAL A 128 3.25 -4.06 -2.50
CA VAL A 128 2.70 -2.72 -2.69
C VAL A 128 1.64 -2.72 -3.80
N ALA A 129 1.88 -3.37 -4.93
CA ALA A 129 0.90 -3.48 -6.01
C ALA A 129 -0.37 -4.22 -5.55
N LEU A 130 -0.22 -5.31 -4.79
CA LEU A 130 -1.33 -6.05 -4.20
C LEU A 130 -2.09 -5.19 -3.17
N LEU A 131 -1.39 -4.42 -2.36
CA LEU A 131 -1.99 -3.50 -1.38
C LEU A 131 -2.83 -2.43 -2.08
N LEU A 132 -2.31 -1.81 -3.14
CA LEU A 132 -3.05 -0.82 -3.95
C LEU A 132 -4.27 -1.45 -4.63
N GLY A 133 -4.13 -2.63 -5.22
CA GLY A 133 -5.23 -3.38 -5.81
C GLY A 133 -6.30 -3.74 -4.77
N ASN A 134 -5.90 -4.16 -3.57
CA ASN A 134 -6.82 -4.42 -2.48
C ASN A 134 -7.51 -3.15 -1.98
N GLY A 135 -6.82 -2.01 -1.92
CA GLY A 135 -7.40 -0.70 -1.61
C GLY A 135 -8.51 -0.32 -2.61
N ALA A 136 -8.30 -0.57 -3.91
CA ALA A 136 -9.33 -0.36 -4.92
C ALA A 136 -10.55 -1.28 -4.73
N ARG A 137 -10.33 -2.55 -4.32
CA ARG A 137 -11.41 -3.49 -3.97
C ARG A 137 -12.20 -3.03 -2.74
N LEU A 138 -11.51 -2.55 -1.72
CA LEU A 138 -12.11 -2.01 -0.50
C LEU A 138 -12.99 -0.80 -0.82
N ALA A 139 -12.50 0.14 -1.63
CA ALA A 139 -13.26 1.29 -2.10
C ALA A 139 -14.47 0.88 -2.96
N ALA A 140 -14.36 -0.17 -3.78
CA ALA A 140 -15.49 -0.69 -4.54
C ALA A 140 -16.55 -1.34 -3.65
N ALA A 141 -16.14 -2.11 -2.64
CA ALA A 141 -17.04 -2.74 -1.66
C ALA A 141 -17.77 -1.68 -0.83
N GLU A 142 -17.07 -0.64 -0.38
CA GLU A 142 -17.68 0.49 0.35
C GLU A 142 -18.73 1.21 -0.51
N ARG A 143 -18.42 1.49 -1.79
CA ARG A 143 -19.38 2.09 -2.72
C ARG A 143 -20.61 1.22 -2.91
N ALA A 144 -20.45 -0.10 -2.97
CA ALA A 144 -21.56 -1.05 -3.09
C ALA A 144 -22.46 -1.02 -1.84
N VAL A 145 -21.88 -0.97 -0.63
CA VAL A 145 -22.64 -0.83 0.62
C VAL A 145 -23.40 0.50 0.67
N ASN A 146 -22.75 1.60 0.32
CA ASN A 146 -23.34 2.94 0.38
C ASN A 146 -24.33 3.22 -0.76
N GLY A 147 -24.23 2.50 -1.88
CA GLY A 147 -25.10 2.64 -3.05
C GLY A 147 -26.26 1.64 -3.10
N ALA A 148 -26.34 0.73 -2.15
CA ALA A 148 -27.44 -0.24 -2.08
C ALA A 148 -28.79 0.50 -1.89
N ALA A 149 -29.79 0.11 -2.66
CA ALA A 149 -31.12 0.69 -2.53
C ALA A 149 -31.71 0.41 -1.14
N ALA A 150 -32.51 1.35 -0.63
CA ALA A 150 -33.20 1.17 0.64
C ALA A 150 -34.10 -0.09 0.58
N GLY A 151 -33.78 -1.07 1.45
CA GLY A 151 -34.51 -2.36 1.50
C GLY A 151 -33.82 -3.51 0.77
N ASP A 152 -32.72 -3.31 0.03
CA ASP A 152 -31.96 -4.41 -0.58
C ASP A 152 -30.94 -5.01 0.43
N ALA A 153 -31.45 -5.77 1.35
CA ALA A 153 -30.66 -6.46 2.39
C ALA A 153 -29.61 -7.41 1.81
N ARG A 154 -29.86 -7.98 0.61
CA ARG A 154 -28.90 -8.88 -0.05
C ARG A 154 -27.68 -8.12 -0.56
N ALA A 155 -27.89 -6.98 -1.24
CA ALA A 155 -26.79 -6.15 -1.73
C ALA A 155 -25.95 -5.60 -0.58
N VAL A 156 -26.58 -5.17 0.51
CA VAL A 156 -25.90 -4.71 1.73
C VAL A 156 -25.05 -5.83 2.33
N THR A 157 -25.64 -7.02 2.55
CA THR A 157 -24.93 -8.18 3.13
C THR A 157 -23.72 -8.58 2.28
N GLU A 158 -23.88 -8.66 0.96
CA GLU A 158 -22.79 -9.02 0.05
C GLU A 158 -21.69 -7.94 0.02
N GLY A 159 -22.07 -6.68 0.03
CA GLY A 159 -21.13 -5.55 0.15
C GLY A 159 -20.28 -5.65 1.43
N TRP A 160 -20.91 -5.93 2.57
CA TRP A 160 -20.21 -6.13 3.84
C TRP A 160 -19.29 -7.35 3.86
N ARG A 161 -19.69 -8.46 3.22
CA ARG A 161 -18.80 -9.63 3.07
C ARG A 161 -17.53 -9.28 2.29
N ARG A 162 -17.68 -8.55 1.17
CA ARG A 162 -16.53 -8.10 0.35
C ARG A 162 -15.66 -7.13 1.11
N LEU A 163 -16.26 -6.17 1.82
CA LEU A 163 -15.56 -5.21 2.66
C LEU A 163 -14.71 -5.92 3.71
N ARG A 164 -15.32 -6.87 4.44
CA ARG A 164 -14.63 -7.67 5.46
C ARG A 164 -13.48 -8.50 4.89
N ALA A 165 -13.69 -9.16 3.75
CA ALA A 165 -12.63 -9.94 3.09
C ALA A 165 -11.47 -9.05 2.64
N ALA A 166 -11.76 -7.86 2.10
CA ALA A 166 -10.75 -6.89 1.70
C ALA A 166 -10.01 -6.32 2.92
N SER A 167 -10.68 -6.11 4.06
CA SER A 167 -10.06 -5.66 5.31
C SER A 167 -9.09 -6.69 5.90
N VAL A 168 -9.42 -7.98 5.86
CA VAL A 168 -8.48 -9.05 6.27
C VAL A 168 -7.25 -9.04 5.36
N ALA A 169 -7.45 -8.99 4.04
CA ALA A 169 -6.36 -8.94 3.08
C ALA A 169 -5.49 -7.69 3.28
N SER A 170 -6.10 -6.53 3.56
CA SER A 170 -5.42 -5.28 3.85
C SER A 170 -4.48 -5.41 5.05
N LEU A 171 -4.96 -5.95 6.17
CA LEU A 171 -4.15 -6.16 7.38
C LEU A 171 -2.93 -7.05 7.11
N VAL A 172 -3.13 -8.17 6.42
CA VAL A 172 -2.04 -9.10 6.06
C VAL A 172 -1.03 -8.40 5.14
N LEU A 173 -1.51 -7.70 4.11
CA LEU A 173 -0.64 -7.01 3.14
C LEU A 173 0.15 -5.87 3.79
N TRP A 174 -0.46 -5.09 4.71
CA TRP A 174 0.26 -4.05 5.44
C TRP A 174 1.39 -4.64 6.27
N ILE A 175 1.13 -5.68 7.06
CA ILE A 175 2.16 -6.35 7.88
C ILE A 175 3.27 -6.91 6.99
N ALA A 176 2.92 -7.61 5.90
CA ALA A 176 3.89 -8.18 4.98
C ALA A 176 4.75 -7.10 4.30
N THR A 177 4.14 -5.96 3.90
CA THR A 177 4.86 -4.85 3.27
C THR A 177 5.83 -4.17 4.25
N VAL A 178 5.42 -3.98 5.50
CA VAL A 178 6.31 -3.45 6.56
C VAL A 178 7.46 -4.40 6.81
N LEU A 179 7.18 -5.71 6.96
CA LEU A 179 8.21 -6.73 7.17
C LEU A 179 9.21 -6.76 6.01
N ALA A 180 8.73 -6.76 4.75
CA ALA A 180 9.60 -6.69 3.58
C ALA A 180 10.46 -5.41 3.57
N GLY A 181 9.92 -4.28 4.04
CA GLY A 181 10.66 -3.03 4.21
C GLY A 181 11.78 -3.13 5.24
N VAL A 182 11.51 -3.75 6.39
CA VAL A 182 12.51 -3.99 7.45
C VAL A 182 13.61 -4.94 6.94
N VAL A 183 13.24 -6.02 6.25
CA VAL A 183 14.23 -6.94 5.67
C VAL A 183 15.10 -6.22 4.65
N LEU A 184 14.51 -5.41 3.76
CA LEU A 184 15.24 -4.67 2.74
C LEU A 184 16.25 -3.67 3.32
N SER A 185 15.99 -3.11 4.50
CA SER A 185 16.93 -2.18 5.16
C SER A 185 18.12 -2.87 5.82
N ASN A 186 18.14 -4.20 5.86
CA ASN A 186 19.21 -5.01 6.47
C ASN A 186 20.00 -5.87 5.46
N VAL A 187 19.73 -5.70 4.17
CA VAL A 187 20.38 -6.43 3.08
C VAL A 187 21.17 -5.46 2.23
#